data_9f2b702c66d2ccd956906d7778ac7050
#
_entry.id   9f2b702c66d2ccd956906d7778ac7050
#
_cell.length_a   1.000
_cell.length_b   1.000
_cell.length_c   1.000
_cell.angle_alpha   90.00
_cell.angle_beta   90.00
_cell.angle_gamma   90.00
#
_symmetry.space_group_name_H-M   'P 1'
#
loop_
_entity.id
_entity.type
_entity.pdbx_description
1 polymer ?
#
loop_
_entity_poly.entity_id
_entity_poly.type
_entity_poly.pdbx_seq_one_letter_code
_entity_poly.pdbx_strand_id
1 'polypeptide(L)'
;PYPKHQSEINLPANQTPDFYQKLYGDISPAGNTGANQPSFESSEKRIDSVLSSSENPSEQEYPLGFALGQVHGIYVLAQNAQGLVVVDMHAAHERIMYEQLKDSLDDKVVAMQPLLIPVSFNADRIEVDTVNAELSSGSQTLSQLGFDIAVLSPTTLAVRAVPTLLQKADAVTLARDVLRELSEYGASRVLTDQRNTLLGTMACHAAVRANRGLTVPEMNALL
;
A
#
# COMPACT_ATOMS: atom_id res chain seq x y z
N PRO A 1 -2.76 -8.09 -45.22
CA PRO A 1 -3.62 -6.93 -45.33
C PRO A 1 -4.45 -6.81 -44.04
N TYR A 2 -4.17 -5.77 -43.27
CA TYR A 2 -4.95 -5.43 -42.07
C TYR A 2 -6.10 -4.51 -42.54
N PRO A 3 -7.35 -4.71 -42.07
CA PRO A 3 -8.45 -3.82 -42.43
C PRO A 3 -8.30 -2.48 -41.68
N LYS A 4 -8.14 -1.41 -42.49
CA LYS A 4 -8.25 -0.02 -42.05
C LYS A 4 -9.74 0.34 -41.99
N HIS A 5 -10.37 0.19 -40.84
CA HIS A 5 -11.61 0.88 -40.50
C HIS A 5 -11.47 1.46 -39.12
N GLN A 6 -10.99 2.70 -39.07
CA GLN A 6 -11.12 3.57 -37.94
C GLN A 6 -12.48 4.23 -38.06
N SER A 7 -13.43 3.81 -37.23
CA SER A 7 -14.72 4.47 -37.11
C SER A 7 -14.52 5.82 -36.48
N GLU A 8 -14.83 6.89 -37.19
CA GLU A 8 -14.87 8.24 -36.59
C GLU A 8 -15.96 8.27 -35.53
N ILE A 9 -15.55 8.43 -34.25
CA ILE A 9 -16.47 8.68 -33.17
C ILE A 9 -16.86 10.15 -33.26
N ASN A 10 -17.99 10.42 -33.87
CA ASN A 10 -18.60 11.74 -33.93
C ASN A 10 -19.23 12.04 -32.54
N LEU A 11 -18.47 12.63 -31.66
CA LEU A 11 -18.97 13.14 -30.38
C LEU A 11 -19.64 14.51 -30.65
N PRO A 12 -20.96 14.63 -30.47
CA PRO A 12 -21.61 15.92 -30.61
C PRO A 12 -21.14 16.86 -29.49
N ALA A 13 -20.24 17.77 -29.81
CA ALA A 13 -19.77 18.81 -28.90
C ALA A 13 -20.84 19.94 -28.77
N ASN A 14 -22.04 19.60 -28.37
CA ASN A 14 -23.09 20.56 -27.98
C ASN A 14 -23.27 20.51 -26.47
N GLN A 15 -22.25 20.94 -25.74
CA GLN A 15 -22.43 21.30 -24.35
C GLN A 15 -22.87 22.76 -24.30
N THR A 16 -24.19 22.97 -24.09
CA THR A 16 -24.76 24.31 -23.93
C THR A 16 -24.24 24.94 -22.63
N PRO A 17 -24.05 26.29 -22.58
CA PRO A 17 -23.63 27.00 -21.38
C PRO A 17 -24.47 26.68 -20.14
N ASP A 18 -25.75 26.30 -20.30
CA ASP A 18 -26.66 25.86 -19.25
C ASP A 18 -26.21 24.63 -18.46
N PHE A 19 -25.39 23.75 -19.05
CA PHE A 19 -24.88 22.57 -18.37
C PHE A 19 -23.87 22.95 -17.28
N TYR A 20 -23.01 23.91 -17.58
CA TYR A 20 -22.02 24.41 -16.62
C TYR A 20 -22.64 25.24 -15.50
N GLN A 21 -23.70 26.01 -15.80
CA GLN A 21 -24.45 26.76 -14.79
C GLN A 21 -25.18 25.87 -13.80
N LYS A 22 -25.74 24.72 -14.24
CA LYS A 22 -26.36 23.72 -13.34
C LYS A 22 -25.35 22.96 -12.48
N LEU A 23 -24.11 22.80 -12.95
CA LEU A 23 -23.09 22.04 -12.22
C LEU A 23 -22.33 22.86 -11.18
N TYR A 24 -22.16 24.16 -11.42
CA TYR A 24 -21.29 25.02 -10.61
C TYR A 24 -22.00 26.13 -9.86
N GLY A 25 -23.35 26.19 -9.90
CA GLY A 25 -24.16 27.12 -9.12
C GLY A 25 -23.88 28.58 -9.39
N ASP A 26 -24.90 29.41 -9.31
CA ASP A 26 -24.83 30.88 -9.48
C ASP A 26 -23.80 31.53 -8.57
N ILE A 27 -22.65 31.94 -9.14
CA ILE A 27 -21.82 32.98 -8.60
C ILE A 27 -22.08 34.22 -9.47
N SER A 28 -23.25 34.84 -9.28
CA SER A 28 -23.55 36.14 -9.84
C SER A 28 -23.12 37.21 -8.84
N PRO A 29 -22.35 38.21 -9.25
CA PRO A 29 -22.14 39.42 -8.42
C PRO A 29 -23.45 40.18 -8.37
N ALA A 30 -24.05 40.30 -7.19
CA ALA A 30 -25.28 41.05 -6.96
C ALA A 30 -25.06 42.50 -7.32
N GLY A 31 -25.78 42.95 -8.38
CA GLY A 31 -26.00 44.32 -8.75
C GLY A 31 -26.96 45.00 -7.77
N ASN A 32 -26.56 46.14 -7.37
CA ASN A 32 -27.13 47.17 -6.51
C ASN A 32 -28.56 47.58 -6.86
N THR A 33 -29.52 47.56 -5.91
CA THR A 33 -30.58 48.56 -5.83
C THR A 33 -31.18 48.63 -4.41
N GLY A 34 -31.00 49.79 -3.75
CA GLY A 34 -32.03 50.47 -2.99
C GLY A 34 -32.21 50.21 -1.50
N ALA A 35 -31.69 51.15 -0.70
CA ALA A 35 -32.29 51.73 0.51
C ALA A 35 -32.50 50.86 1.77
N ASN A 36 -31.62 50.94 2.73
CA ASN A 36 -31.80 51.58 4.05
C ASN A 36 -30.56 51.39 4.89
N GLN A 37 -29.93 52.48 5.26
CA GLN A 37 -28.90 52.51 6.30
C GLN A 37 -29.52 52.32 7.68
N PRO A 38 -28.79 51.64 8.59
CA PRO A 38 -28.29 52.35 9.75
C PRO A 38 -26.77 52.24 9.85
N SER A 39 -26.19 53.37 10.09
CA SER A 39 -24.83 53.65 10.47
C SER A 39 -24.38 52.83 11.67
N PHE A 40 -23.26 52.10 11.51
CA PHE A 40 -22.42 51.70 12.64
C PHE A 40 -20.97 52.11 12.35
N GLU A 41 -20.44 52.90 13.29
CA GLU A 41 -19.11 53.45 13.31
C GLU A 41 -18.00 52.40 13.31
N SER A 42 -16.98 52.72 12.51
CA SER A 42 -15.54 52.45 12.67
C SER A 42 -15.13 51.46 13.75
N SER A 43 -14.71 50.27 13.29
CA SER A 43 -13.66 49.48 13.91
C SER A 43 -12.73 48.92 12.83
N GLU A 44 -12.12 49.83 12.08
CA GLU A 44 -10.88 49.53 11.33
C GLU A 44 -9.75 49.44 12.34
N LYS A 45 -9.46 48.24 12.81
CA LYS A 45 -8.17 47.80 13.34
C LYS A 45 -8.33 46.43 13.98
N ARG A 46 -8.30 45.36 13.18
CA ARG A 46 -7.93 44.01 13.63
C ARG A 46 -8.14 42.94 12.54
N ILE A 47 -7.87 43.21 11.29
CA ILE A 47 -7.94 42.19 10.23
C ILE A 47 -6.56 41.93 9.58
N ASP A 48 -5.53 42.72 9.91
CA ASP A 48 -4.19 42.54 9.31
C ASP A 48 -3.24 41.57 10.05
N SER A 49 -3.70 40.88 11.10
CA SER A 49 -2.84 39.94 11.84
C SER A 49 -3.26 38.48 11.76
N VAL A 50 -4.27 38.12 10.96
CA VAL A 50 -4.77 36.74 10.81
C VAL A 50 -4.48 36.16 9.42
N LEU A 51 -3.95 36.95 8.49
CA LEU A 51 -3.64 36.53 7.11
C LEU A 51 -2.16 36.17 6.89
N SER A 52 -1.36 36.04 7.95
CA SER A 52 0.09 35.73 7.83
C SER A 52 0.52 34.43 8.46
N SER A 53 -0.39 33.46 8.66
CA SER A 53 -0.02 32.12 9.08
C SER A 53 -0.98 31.06 8.52
N SER A 54 -1.30 31.13 7.24
CA SER A 54 -1.70 29.94 6.51
C SER A 54 -0.43 29.31 5.91
N GLU A 55 0.45 28.82 6.76
CA GLU A 55 1.23 27.64 6.38
C GLU A 55 0.20 26.57 6.09
N ASN A 56 0.00 26.26 4.81
CA ASN A 56 -0.80 25.13 4.37
C ASN A 56 -0.17 23.87 4.96
N PRO A 57 -0.75 23.21 5.97
CA PRO A 57 -0.21 21.96 6.52
C PRO A 57 -0.28 20.81 5.53
N SER A 58 -0.93 21.00 4.38
CA SER A 58 -1.33 19.90 3.50
C SER A 58 -0.25 19.38 2.54
N GLU A 59 0.80 20.15 2.23
CA GLU A 59 1.80 19.72 1.24
C GLU A 59 2.91 18.84 1.82
N GLN A 60 3.22 18.99 3.11
CA GLN A 60 4.21 18.14 3.79
C GLN A 60 3.63 16.82 4.29
N GLU A 61 2.31 16.76 4.51
CA GLU A 61 1.65 15.57 5.06
C GLU A 61 1.27 14.56 3.97
N TYR A 62 1.05 15.01 2.71
CA TYR A 62 0.64 14.17 1.58
C TYR A 62 1.46 14.46 0.32
N PRO A 63 2.71 14.01 0.24
CA PRO A 63 3.62 14.37 -0.87
C PRO A 63 3.12 13.85 -2.23
N LEU A 64 2.40 12.73 -2.27
CA LEU A 64 1.80 12.20 -3.49
C LEU A 64 0.39 12.77 -3.76
N GLY A 65 -0.16 13.56 -2.83
CA GLY A 65 -1.48 14.17 -2.94
C GLY A 65 -2.60 13.19 -2.63
N PHE A 66 -3.77 13.42 -3.30
CA PHE A 66 -4.98 12.64 -3.05
C PHE A 66 -5.39 11.86 -4.30
N ALA A 67 -5.92 10.65 -4.07
CA ALA A 67 -6.37 9.77 -5.12
C ALA A 67 -7.57 10.35 -5.88
N LEU A 68 -7.46 10.37 -7.22
CA LEU A 68 -8.52 10.73 -8.14
C LEU A 68 -9.31 9.52 -8.61
N GLY A 69 -8.65 8.37 -8.72
CA GLY A 69 -9.27 7.14 -9.18
C GLY A 69 -8.25 6.05 -9.53
N GLN A 70 -8.78 4.90 -9.97
CA GLN A 70 -8.01 3.73 -10.33
C GLN A 70 -8.13 3.44 -11.83
N VAL A 71 -7.03 3.05 -12.45
CA VAL A 71 -6.99 2.67 -13.89
C VAL A 71 -6.64 1.20 -14.01
N HIS A 72 -7.48 0.46 -14.71
CA HIS A 72 -7.34 -0.99 -14.98
C HIS A 72 -7.11 -1.88 -13.77
N GLY A 73 -7.46 -1.42 -12.54
CA GLY A 73 -7.17 -2.17 -11.32
C GLY A 73 -5.67 -2.34 -11.02
N ILE A 74 -4.82 -1.54 -11.67
CA ILE A 74 -3.35 -1.62 -11.56
C ILE A 74 -2.77 -0.31 -11.04
N TYR A 75 -3.22 0.82 -11.57
CA TYR A 75 -2.66 2.12 -11.25
C TYR A 75 -3.64 2.97 -10.45
N VAL A 76 -3.15 3.67 -9.43
CA VAL A 76 -3.83 4.76 -8.75
C VAL A 76 -3.37 6.06 -9.37
N LEU A 77 -4.31 6.90 -9.80
CA LEU A 77 -4.06 8.28 -10.17
C LEU A 77 -4.28 9.17 -8.97
N ALA A 78 -3.33 10.04 -8.69
CA ALA A 78 -3.42 11.05 -7.64
C ALA A 78 -3.00 12.41 -8.17
N GLN A 79 -3.37 13.46 -7.48
CA GLN A 79 -3.00 14.83 -7.81
C GLN A 79 -2.39 15.52 -6.60
N ASN A 80 -1.26 16.16 -6.82
CA ASN A 80 -0.62 17.07 -5.87
C ASN A 80 -0.41 18.47 -6.51
N ALA A 81 0.29 19.37 -5.83
CA ALA A 81 0.58 20.72 -6.33
C ALA A 81 1.46 20.72 -7.59
N GLN A 82 2.27 19.70 -7.81
CA GLN A 82 3.17 19.58 -8.96
C GLN A 82 2.47 18.98 -10.19
N GLY A 83 1.31 18.31 -10.02
CA GLY A 83 0.55 17.74 -11.12
C GLY A 83 -0.04 16.37 -10.87
N LEU A 84 -0.10 15.55 -11.92
CA LEU A 84 -0.64 14.19 -11.87
C LEU A 84 0.43 13.20 -11.44
N VAL A 85 0.10 12.40 -10.44
CA VAL A 85 0.92 11.29 -9.94
C VAL A 85 0.28 9.97 -10.35
N VAL A 86 1.07 9.05 -10.88
CA VAL A 86 0.63 7.69 -11.23
C VAL A 86 1.39 6.71 -10.38
N VAL A 87 0.68 5.91 -9.59
CA VAL A 87 1.27 4.94 -8.66
C VAL A 87 0.84 3.53 -9.06
N ASP A 88 1.79 2.63 -9.25
CA ASP A 88 1.53 1.20 -9.36
C ASP A 88 1.11 0.65 -8.01
N MET A 89 -0.12 0.15 -7.90
CA MET A 89 -0.69 -0.37 -6.65
C MET A 89 0.09 -1.56 -6.09
N HIS A 90 0.59 -2.42 -6.97
CA HIS A 90 1.33 -3.61 -6.57
C HIS A 90 2.66 -3.21 -5.93
N ALA A 91 3.43 -2.39 -6.65
CA ALA A 91 4.70 -1.88 -6.15
C ALA A 91 4.55 -1.04 -4.87
N ALA A 92 3.51 -0.21 -4.79
CA ALA A 92 3.23 0.58 -3.59
C ALA A 92 2.92 -0.30 -2.38
N HIS A 93 2.03 -1.29 -2.54
CA HIS A 93 1.68 -2.21 -1.47
C HIS A 93 2.87 -3.07 -1.03
N GLU A 94 3.66 -3.58 -1.98
CA GLU A 94 4.89 -4.32 -1.71
C GLU A 94 5.88 -3.46 -0.90
N ARG A 95 6.06 -2.19 -1.28
CA ARG A 95 6.92 -1.26 -0.56
C ARG A 95 6.44 -0.99 0.87
N ILE A 96 5.15 -0.77 1.07
CA ILE A 96 4.56 -0.59 2.40
C ILE A 96 4.79 -1.82 3.27
N MET A 97 4.53 -3.02 2.73
CA MET A 97 4.73 -4.27 3.46
C MET A 97 6.21 -4.51 3.79
N TYR A 98 7.11 -4.18 2.86
CA TYR A 98 8.54 -4.26 3.09
C TYR A 98 8.98 -3.37 4.26
N GLU A 99 8.58 -2.09 4.30
CA GLU A 99 8.94 -1.19 5.39
C GLU A 99 8.33 -1.66 6.73
N GLN A 100 7.08 -2.10 6.75
CA GLN A 100 6.44 -2.62 7.97
C GLN A 100 7.14 -3.88 8.51
N LEU A 101 7.55 -4.81 7.63
CA LEU A 101 8.32 -5.99 8.02
C LEU A 101 9.70 -5.60 8.53
N LYS A 102 10.35 -4.63 7.88
CA LYS A 102 11.66 -4.13 8.27
C LYS A 102 11.62 -3.48 9.65
N ASP A 103 10.67 -2.59 9.91
CA ASP A 103 10.47 -1.95 11.21
C ASP A 103 10.20 -2.98 12.30
N SER A 104 9.31 -3.95 12.03
CA SER A 104 9.01 -5.04 12.97
C SER A 104 10.26 -5.88 13.30
N LEU A 105 11.13 -6.13 12.32
CA LEU A 105 12.37 -6.88 12.52
C LEU A 105 13.44 -6.04 13.24
N ASP A 106 13.46 -4.71 13.05
CA ASP A 106 14.31 -3.79 13.80
C ASP A 106 13.93 -3.75 15.29
N ASP A 107 12.64 -3.91 15.60
CA ASP A 107 12.12 -4.11 16.95
C ASP A 107 12.41 -5.52 17.52
N LYS A 108 13.16 -6.35 16.79
CA LYS A 108 13.71 -7.69 17.08
C LYS A 108 12.86 -8.88 16.69
N VAL A 109 11.54 -8.80 16.60
CA VAL A 109 10.68 -9.97 16.30
C VAL A 109 9.46 -9.52 15.50
N VAL A 110 9.24 -10.17 14.35
CA VAL A 110 8.00 -10.00 13.59
C VAL A 110 6.86 -10.71 14.32
N ALA A 111 5.76 -10.00 14.55
CA ALA A 111 4.58 -10.56 15.21
C ALA A 111 4.04 -11.78 14.46
N MET A 112 3.72 -12.84 15.20
CA MET A 112 3.32 -14.16 14.71
C MET A 112 1.81 -14.36 14.82
N GLN A 113 1.18 -14.85 13.76
CA GLN A 113 -0.22 -15.24 13.76
C GLN A 113 -0.33 -16.76 13.67
N PRO A 114 -0.77 -17.45 14.75
CA PRO A 114 -1.06 -18.87 14.70
C PRO A 114 -2.18 -19.17 13.70
N LEU A 115 -2.00 -20.22 12.92
CA LEU A 115 -3.03 -20.71 12.02
C LEU A 115 -4.02 -21.57 12.82
N LEU A 116 -5.32 -21.36 12.57
CA LEU A 116 -6.38 -22.16 13.22
C LEU A 116 -6.21 -23.66 12.91
N ILE A 117 -5.83 -23.96 11.68
CA ILE A 117 -5.49 -25.31 11.24
C ILE A 117 -4.09 -25.24 10.64
N PRO A 118 -3.09 -25.95 11.21
CA PRO A 118 -1.76 -26.02 10.62
C PRO A 118 -1.81 -26.59 9.21
N VAL A 119 -1.04 -25.99 8.29
CA VAL A 119 -0.99 -26.42 6.90
C VAL A 119 0.22 -27.31 6.70
N SER A 120 0.00 -28.59 6.43
CA SER A 120 1.06 -29.55 6.11
C SER A 120 1.33 -29.59 4.60
N PHE A 121 2.58 -29.77 4.23
CA PHE A 121 3.00 -29.89 2.83
C PHE A 121 4.18 -30.86 2.68
N ASN A 122 4.29 -31.47 1.49
CA ASN A 122 5.45 -32.28 1.15
C ASN A 122 6.66 -31.38 0.98
N ALA A 123 7.68 -31.61 1.76
CA ALA A 123 8.93 -30.87 1.75
C ALA A 123 10.05 -31.71 1.12
N ASP A 124 10.98 -31.06 0.48
CA ASP A 124 12.20 -31.70 0.04
C ASP A 124 13.18 -31.88 1.21
N ARG A 125 14.28 -32.61 0.94
CA ARG A 125 15.27 -32.89 1.96
C ARG A 125 15.94 -31.63 2.48
N ILE A 126 16.20 -30.65 1.60
CA ILE A 126 16.88 -29.39 1.96
C ILE A 126 16.00 -28.58 2.89
N GLU A 127 14.69 -28.45 2.59
CA GLU A 127 13.72 -27.77 3.42
C GLU A 127 13.65 -28.38 4.83
N VAL A 128 13.58 -29.71 4.92
CA VAL A 128 13.53 -30.44 6.21
C VAL A 128 14.86 -30.28 6.98
N ASP A 129 16.00 -30.43 6.31
CA ASP A 129 17.32 -30.27 6.91
C ASP A 129 17.51 -28.83 7.42
N THR A 130 17.01 -27.81 6.71
CA THR A 130 17.04 -26.41 7.13
C THR A 130 16.26 -26.19 8.44
N VAL A 131 15.04 -26.71 8.53
CA VAL A 131 14.24 -26.61 9.77
C VAL A 131 14.92 -27.37 10.92
N ASN A 132 15.47 -28.55 10.68
CA ASN A 132 16.20 -29.32 11.69
C ASN A 132 17.48 -28.60 12.15
N ALA A 133 18.19 -27.96 11.25
CA ALA A 133 19.38 -27.17 11.58
C ALA A 133 19.03 -25.97 12.48
N GLU A 134 17.94 -25.25 12.19
CA GLU A 134 17.41 -24.19 13.04
C GLU A 134 17.08 -24.69 14.45
N LEU A 135 16.37 -25.81 14.55
CA LEU A 135 15.99 -26.41 15.83
C LEU A 135 17.22 -26.91 16.62
N SER A 136 18.21 -27.49 15.94
CA SER A 136 19.40 -28.08 16.57
C SER A 136 20.42 -27.03 17.01
N SER A 137 20.54 -25.94 16.27
CA SER A 137 21.46 -24.82 16.58
C SER A 137 20.95 -23.92 17.68
N GLY A 138 19.68 -24.04 18.08
CA GLY A 138 19.01 -23.10 18.98
C GLY A 138 18.81 -21.72 18.33
N SER A 139 18.97 -21.64 17.00
CA SER A 139 18.65 -20.44 16.24
C SER A 139 17.15 -20.15 16.35
N GLN A 140 16.80 -18.88 16.43
CA GLN A 140 15.42 -18.41 16.49
C GLN A 140 15.05 -17.63 15.23
N THR A 141 15.76 -17.86 14.11
CA THR A 141 15.61 -17.06 12.89
C THR A 141 14.18 -17.15 12.35
N LEU A 142 13.63 -18.38 12.22
CA LEU A 142 12.24 -18.54 11.80
C LEU A 142 11.26 -17.85 12.72
N SER A 143 11.45 -17.96 14.04
CA SER A 143 10.59 -17.29 15.03
C SER A 143 10.73 -15.78 14.99
N GLN A 144 11.93 -15.23 14.76
CA GLN A 144 12.16 -13.80 14.61
C GLN A 144 11.48 -13.26 13.35
N LEU A 145 11.42 -14.06 12.29
CA LEU A 145 10.71 -13.76 11.05
C LEU A 145 9.19 -13.98 11.14
N GLY A 146 8.67 -14.42 12.28
CA GLY A 146 7.26 -14.63 12.52
C GLY A 146 6.72 -15.98 12.05
N PHE A 147 7.58 -17.01 11.90
CA PHE A 147 7.17 -18.36 11.51
C PHE A 147 7.28 -19.36 12.65
N ASP A 148 6.31 -20.29 12.68
CA ASP A 148 6.40 -21.54 13.42
C ASP A 148 6.21 -22.68 12.42
N ILE A 149 7.32 -23.39 12.11
CA ILE A 149 7.34 -24.52 11.19
C ILE A 149 7.84 -25.75 11.92
N ALA A 150 7.06 -26.83 11.86
CA ALA A 150 7.37 -28.09 12.52
C ALA A 150 7.68 -29.20 11.51
N VAL A 151 8.62 -30.06 11.83
CA VAL A 151 8.89 -31.31 11.09
C VAL A 151 7.92 -32.37 11.55
N LEU A 152 7.07 -32.86 10.65
CA LEU A 152 6.14 -33.97 10.93
C LEU A 152 6.74 -35.33 10.52
N SER A 153 7.50 -35.36 9.43
CA SER A 153 8.16 -36.57 8.91
C SER A 153 9.41 -36.15 8.10
N PRO A 154 10.24 -37.13 7.66
CA PRO A 154 11.40 -36.84 6.79
C PRO A 154 11.06 -36.16 5.47
N THR A 155 9.79 -36.11 5.08
CA THR A 155 9.31 -35.55 3.82
C THR A 155 8.11 -34.61 4.00
N THR A 156 7.79 -34.19 5.25
CA THR A 156 6.61 -33.40 5.52
C THR A 156 6.89 -32.36 6.58
N LEU A 157 6.60 -31.11 6.25
CA LEU A 157 6.61 -29.97 7.17
C LEU A 157 5.18 -29.48 7.43
N ALA A 158 4.98 -28.82 8.55
CA ALA A 158 3.74 -28.12 8.87
C ALA A 158 4.01 -26.68 9.28
N VAL A 159 3.34 -25.74 8.63
CA VAL A 159 3.30 -24.34 9.05
C VAL A 159 2.20 -24.18 10.10
N ARG A 160 2.57 -23.77 11.31
CA ARG A 160 1.67 -23.55 12.45
C ARG A 160 1.39 -22.09 12.69
N ALA A 161 2.33 -21.22 12.33
CA ALA A 161 2.14 -19.77 12.39
C ALA A 161 2.88 -19.07 11.25
N VAL A 162 2.37 -17.92 10.86
CA VAL A 162 2.94 -17.03 9.83
C VAL A 162 3.05 -15.59 10.37
N PRO A 163 3.85 -14.72 9.77
CA PRO A 163 3.86 -13.31 10.13
C PRO A 163 2.45 -12.71 10.07
N THR A 164 2.04 -11.96 11.10
CA THR A 164 0.70 -11.34 11.16
C THR A 164 0.43 -10.45 9.94
N LEU A 165 1.43 -9.71 9.47
CA LEU A 165 1.35 -8.87 8.28
C LEU A 165 1.07 -9.69 7.00
N LEU A 166 1.45 -10.98 6.98
CA LEU A 166 1.35 -11.87 5.84
C LEU A 166 0.26 -12.96 6.00
N GLN A 167 -0.65 -12.80 6.96
CA GLN A 167 -1.68 -13.80 7.28
C GLN A 167 -2.61 -14.17 6.11
N LYS A 168 -2.69 -13.32 5.07
CA LYS A 168 -3.49 -13.56 3.86
C LYS A 168 -2.70 -14.19 2.72
N ALA A 169 -1.38 -14.32 2.86
CA ALA A 169 -0.53 -14.97 1.89
C ALA A 169 -0.73 -16.49 1.89
N ASP A 170 -0.29 -17.16 0.83
CA ASP A 170 -0.22 -18.61 0.81
C ASP A 170 0.91 -19.07 1.75
N ALA A 171 0.53 -19.70 2.87
CA ALA A 171 1.45 -20.09 3.93
C ALA A 171 2.52 -21.08 3.46
N VAL A 172 2.19 -21.98 2.51
CA VAL A 172 3.13 -22.98 2.00
C VAL A 172 4.16 -22.34 1.10
N THR A 173 3.71 -21.55 0.13
CA THR A 173 4.61 -20.88 -0.83
C THR A 173 5.53 -19.91 -0.10
N LEU A 174 4.98 -19.13 0.84
CA LEU A 174 5.76 -18.22 1.66
C LEU A 174 6.82 -18.95 2.51
N ALA A 175 6.45 -20.05 3.18
CA ALA A 175 7.37 -20.84 3.97
C ALA A 175 8.50 -21.43 3.11
N ARG A 176 8.20 -21.96 1.91
CA ARG A 176 9.19 -22.50 0.99
C ARG A 176 10.22 -21.47 0.56
N ASP A 177 9.76 -20.27 0.20
CA ASP A 177 10.65 -19.22 -0.26
C ASP A 177 11.58 -18.76 0.87
N VAL A 178 11.06 -18.62 2.10
CA VAL A 178 11.89 -18.31 3.28
C VAL A 178 12.88 -19.43 3.59
N LEU A 179 12.47 -20.71 3.54
CA LEU A 179 13.35 -21.84 3.78
C LEU A 179 14.45 -21.94 2.72
N ARG A 180 14.15 -21.60 1.46
CA ARG A 180 15.14 -21.55 0.39
C ARG A 180 16.20 -20.48 0.65
N GLU A 181 15.80 -19.27 1.03
CA GLU A 181 16.74 -18.18 1.40
C GLU A 181 17.60 -18.59 2.60
N LEU A 182 17.00 -19.22 3.62
CA LEU A 182 17.74 -19.74 4.78
C LEU A 182 18.73 -20.83 4.42
N SER A 183 18.38 -21.75 3.51
CA SER A 183 19.27 -22.82 3.06
C SER A 183 20.44 -22.29 2.23
N GLU A 184 20.22 -21.27 1.43
CA GLU A 184 21.23 -20.69 0.52
C GLU A 184 22.25 -19.86 1.27
N TYR A 185 21.79 -19.01 2.20
CA TYR A 185 22.68 -18.03 2.86
C TYR A 185 23.00 -18.38 4.31
N GLY A 186 22.25 -19.28 4.94
CA GLY A 186 22.34 -19.63 6.36
C GLY A 186 21.72 -18.57 7.28
N ALA A 187 21.25 -19.01 8.45
CA ALA A 187 20.50 -18.21 9.39
C ALA A 187 21.16 -16.85 9.77
N SER A 188 22.46 -16.86 10.03
CA SER A 188 23.18 -15.65 10.45
C SER A 188 23.29 -14.59 9.35
N ARG A 189 23.47 -14.99 8.10
CA ARG A 189 23.61 -14.06 6.97
C ARG A 189 22.27 -13.54 6.48
N VAL A 190 21.22 -14.35 6.59
CA VAL A 190 19.87 -13.94 6.16
C VAL A 190 19.39 -12.75 6.96
N LEU A 191 19.68 -12.67 8.25
CA LEU A 191 19.28 -11.53 9.11
C LEU A 191 20.23 -10.33 9.04
N THR A 192 21.38 -10.45 8.40
CA THR A 192 22.37 -9.37 8.26
C THR A 192 22.52 -8.92 6.81
N ASP A 193 23.29 -9.69 6.03
CA ASP A 193 23.71 -9.29 4.68
C ASP A 193 22.58 -9.42 3.64
N GLN A 194 21.68 -10.43 3.81
CA GLN A 194 20.59 -10.73 2.87
C GLN A 194 19.21 -10.29 3.40
N ARG A 195 19.16 -9.56 4.51
CA ARG A 195 17.95 -9.12 5.16
C ARG A 195 16.97 -8.44 4.19
N ASN A 196 17.48 -7.51 3.39
CA ASN A 196 16.64 -6.75 2.47
C ASN A 196 16.06 -7.64 1.35
N THR A 197 16.82 -8.63 0.88
CA THR A 197 16.35 -9.59 -0.12
C THR A 197 15.23 -10.44 0.45
N LEU A 198 15.44 -11.01 1.63
CA LEU A 198 14.43 -11.80 2.33
C LEU A 198 13.14 -11.01 2.60
N LEU A 199 13.26 -9.78 3.11
CA LEU A 199 12.09 -8.92 3.36
C LEU A 199 11.37 -8.57 2.06
N GLY A 200 12.08 -8.36 0.96
CA GLY A 200 11.49 -8.18 -0.38
C GLY A 200 10.71 -9.41 -0.84
N THR A 201 11.30 -10.61 -0.70
CA THR A 201 10.62 -11.89 -0.99
C THR A 201 9.35 -12.03 -0.15
N MET A 202 9.40 -11.77 1.16
CA MET A 202 8.23 -11.82 2.03
C MET A 202 7.17 -10.79 1.66
N ALA A 203 7.56 -9.55 1.36
CA ALA A 203 6.63 -8.48 0.99
C ALA A 203 5.89 -8.77 -0.32
N CYS A 204 6.55 -9.40 -1.29
CA CYS A 204 5.95 -9.82 -2.56
C CYS A 204 4.75 -10.77 -2.35
N HIS A 205 4.81 -11.65 -1.34
CA HIS A 205 3.67 -12.53 -0.99
C HIS A 205 2.46 -11.79 -0.42
N ALA A 206 2.65 -10.58 0.14
CA ALA A 206 1.58 -9.76 0.67
C ALA A 206 0.91 -8.90 -0.40
N ALA A 207 1.55 -8.72 -1.56
CA ALA A 207 1.12 -7.77 -2.56
C ALA A 207 -0.33 -7.99 -2.99
N VAL A 208 -1.07 -6.91 -3.09
CA VAL A 208 -2.47 -6.93 -3.55
C VAL A 208 -2.51 -7.51 -4.95
N ARG A 209 -3.38 -8.51 -5.16
CA ARG A 209 -3.59 -9.07 -6.51
C ARG A 209 -4.06 -7.97 -7.45
N ALA A 210 -3.46 -7.91 -8.63
CA ALA A 210 -3.91 -7.04 -9.72
C ALA A 210 -5.43 -7.24 -9.96
N ASN A 211 -6.11 -6.19 -10.45
CA ASN A 211 -7.55 -6.14 -10.75
C ASN A 211 -8.49 -6.10 -9.53
N ARG A 212 -8.01 -5.79 -8.33
CA ARG A 212 -8.89 -5.44 -7.22
C ARG A 212 -9.33 -3.98 -7.36
N GLY A 213 -10.66 -3.74 -7.36
CA GLY A 213 -11.19 -2.38 -7.20
C GLY A 213 -10.94 -1.86 -5.78
N LEU A 214 -10.29 -0.71 -5.67
CA LEU A 214 -10.06 -0.02 -4.41
C LEU A 214 -11.05 1.11 -4.23
N THR A 215 -11.49 1.34 -3.00
CA THR A 215 -12.20 2.55 -2.61
C THR A 215 -11.23 3.73 -2.50
N VAL A 216 -11.76 4.98 -2.57
CA VAL A 216 -10.93 6.19 -2.43
C VAL A 216 -10.10 6.20 -1.14
N PRO A 217 -10.66 5.84 0.05
CA PRO A 217 -9.85 5.70 1.26
C PRO A 217 -8.73 4.66 1.15
N GLU A 218 -8.97 3.50 0.52
CA GLU A 218 -7.92 2.50 0.30
C GLU A 218 -6.84 2.99 -0.66
N MET A 219 -7.22 3.74 -1.73
CA MET A 219 -6.27 4.38 -2.63
C MET A 219 -5.39 5.41 -1.91
N ASN A 220 -5.99 6.26 -1.07
CA ASN A 220 -5.25 7.24 -0.27
C ASN A 220 -4.32 6.59 0.77
N ALA A 221 -4.64 5.39 1.24
CA ALA A 221 -3.76 4.65 2.14
C ALA A 221 -2.54 4.02 1.44
N LEU A 222 -2.51 4.00 0.11
CA LEU A 222 -1.38 3.57 -0.71
C LEU A 222 -0.47 4.72 -1.13
N LEU A 223 -0.92 5.97 -0.97
CA LEU A 223 -0.20 7.21 -1.31
C LEU A 223 0.59 7.72 -0.12
#